data_28288569d55ba2c595dc924b0618b5e5
#
_entry.id   28288569d55ba2c595dc924b0618b5e5
#
_cell.length_a   1.000
_cell.length_b   1.000
_cell.length_c   1.000
_cell.angle_alpha   90.00
_cell.angle_beta   90.00
_cell.angle_gamma   90.00
#
_symmetry.space_group_name_H-M   'P 1'
#
loop_
_entity.id
_entity.type
_entity.pdbx_description
1 polymer ?
#
loop_
_entity_poly.entity_id
_entity_poly.type
_entity_poly.pdbx_seq_one_letter_code
_entity_poly.pdbx_strand_id
1 'polypeptide(L)'
;MPLYETVFIARQDIPAQEAEALVERLGGIVVENGGSVARSEYWGLRTLAYRIKKNRKGHYAMLHIDAPADAVSEMERNMRLHEDVLRYLTVRTDAFDENPSVIMQGRTTREERSRRETVGRSSGSGDESKNRVSKDPPTTKKVEPVDTVKAEGAKEEEGATEAEDAKEAE
;
A
#
# COMPACT_ATOMS: atom_id res chain seq x y z
N MET A 1 26.21 18.54 9.96
CA MET A 1 25.90 18.55 8.51
C MET A 1 24.54 19.20 8.31
N PRO A 2 24.17 19.65 7.12
CA PRO A 2 22.82 20.14 6.89
C PRO A 2 21.80 19.02 7.00
N LEU A 3 20.63 19.33 7.57
CA LEU A 3 19.56 18.38 7.80
C LEU A 3 18.53 18.48 6.68
N TYR A 4 17.99 17.34 6.27
CA TYR A 4 16.98 17.25 5.21
C TYR A 4 15.87 16.32 5.59
N GLU A 5 14.65 16.68 5.19
CA GLU A 5 13.49 15.80 5.19
C GLU A 5 13.14 15.43 3.76
N THR A 6 13.13 14.15 3.47
CA THR A 6 12.75 13.65 2.14
C THR A 6 11.50 12.81 2.25
N VAL A 7 10.46 13.19 1.52
CA VAL A 7 9.24 12.40 1.37
C VAL A 7 9.19 11.89 -0.06
N PHE A 8 8.93 10.61 -0.23
CA PHE A 8 8.73 10.05 -1.56
C PHE A 8 7.47 9.16 -1.62
N ILE A 9 7.01 8.97 -2.82
CA ILE A 9 5.82 8.19 -3.15
C ILE A 9 6.25 7.10 -4.10
N ALA A 10 6.06 5.84 -3.69
CA ALA A 10 6.26 4.69 -4.56
C ALA A 10 4.93 4.19 -5.14
N ARG A 11 5.01 3.37 -6.20
CA ARG A 11 3.86 2.82 -6.92
C ARG A 11 2.99 1.97 -6.02
N GLN A 12 1.68 1.96 -6.32
CA GLN A 12 0.71 1.15 -5.60
C GLN A 12 0.83 -0.37 -5.88
N ASP A 13 1.48 -0.73 -6.98
CA ASP A 13 1.54 -2.11 -7.49
C ASP A 13 2.61 -2.95 -6.78
N ILE A 14 3.57 -2.30 -6.09
CA ILE A 14 4.59 -2.99 -5.30
C ILE A 14 4.03 -3.41 -3.94
N PRO A 15 4.46 -4.53 -3.37
CA PRO A 15 4.10 -4.92 -2.01
C PRO A 15 4.73 -3.99 -0.96
N ALA A 16 4.14 -3.94 0.24
CA ALA A 16 4.62 -3.09 1.32
C ALA A 16 6.09 -3.38 1.70
N GLN A 17 6.48 -4.65 1.69
CA GLN A 17 7.86 -5.07 1.98
C GLN A 17 8.88 -4.50 0.98
N GLU A 18 8.51 -4.45 -0.28
CA GLU A 18 9.38 -3.89 -1.33
C GLU A 18 9.45 -2.36 -1.21
N ALA A 19 8.36 -1.71 -0.81
CA ALA A 19 8.38 -0.29 -0.51
C ALA A 19 9.27 0.03 0.70
N GLU A 20 9.28 -0.80 1.74
CA GLU A 20 10.18 -0.68 2.89
C GLU A 20 11.64 -0.95 2.50
N ALA A 21 11.90 -1.99 1.69
CA ALA A 21 13.24 -2.27 1.17
C ALA A 21 13.77 -1.10 0.31
N LEU A 22 12.90 -0.42 -0.41
CA LEU A 22 13.26 0.79 -1.16
C LEU A 22 13.69 1.94 -0.22
N VAL A 23 13.02 2.10 0.93
CA VAL A 23 13.41 3.06 1.97
C VAL A 23 14.82 2.76 2.48
N GLU A 24 15.10 1.49 2.80
CA GLU A 24 16.41 1.04 3.28
C GLU A 24 17.50 1.25 2.23
N ARG A 25 17.21 0.91 0.97
CA ARG A 25 18.13 1.12 -0.15
C ARG A 25 18.52 2.58 -0.34
N LEU A 26 17.52 3.49 -0.30
CA LEU A 26 17.77 4.92 -0.41
C LEU A 26 18.56 5.45 0.78
N GLY A 27 18.27 4.95 1.99
CA GLY A 27 19.06 5.23 3.18
C GLY A 27 20.51 4.76 3.06
N GLY A 28 20.74 3.57 2.49
CA GLY A 28 22.06 3.02 2.21
C GLY A 28 22.90 3.95 1.31
N ILE A 29 22.31 4.49 0.25
CA ILE A 29 22.98 5.44 -0.65
C ILE A 29 23.46 6.70 0.13
N VAL A 30 22.64 7.20 1.06
CA VAL A 30 23.03 8.35 1.88
C VAL A 30 24.23 8.01 2.76
N VAL A 31 24.23 6.83 3.38
CA VAL A 31 25.33 6.37 4.26
C VAL A 31 26.61 6.14 3.47
N GLU A 32 26.55 5.53 2.30
CA GLU A 32 27.66 5.31 1.40
C GLU A 32 28.35 6.61 0.96
N ASN A 33 27.58 7.69 0.86
CA ASN A 33 28.06 9.01 0.48
C ASN A 33 28.39 9.92 1.70
N GLY A 34 28.60 9.32 2.88
CA GLY A 34 29.08 10.00 4.07
C GLY A 34 28.01 10.75 4.87
N GLY A 35 26.73 10.45 4.64
CA GLY A 35 25.62 10.93 5.44
C GLY A 35 25.14 9.90 6.47
N SER A 36 24.08 10.24 7.18
CA SER A 36 23.36 9.34 8.09
C SER A 36 21.85 9.54 7.98
N VAL A 37 21.12 8.47 8.25
CA VAL A 37 19.66 8.51 8.34
C VAL A 37 19.26 8.54 9.81
N ALA A 38 18.74 9.67 10.27
CA ALA A 38 18.33 9.85 11.66
C ALA A 38 17.02 9.12 11.96
N ARG A 39 16.08 9.10 10.99
CA ARG A 39 14.78 8.43 11.10
C ARG A 39 14.26 8.06 9.74
N SER A 40 13.57 6.93 9.68
CA SER A 40 12.76 6.52 8.53
C SER A 40 11.33 6.20 8.99
N GLU A 41 10.35 6.65 8.25
CA GLU A 41 8.94 6.36 8.52
C GLU A 41 8.26 5.84 7.25
N TYR A 42 7.59 4.73 7.36
CA TYR A 42 6.71 4.23 6.32
C TYR A 42 5.24 4.51 6.67
N TRP A 43 4.59 5.36 5.88
CA TRP A 43 3.24 5.82 6.15
C TRP A 43 2.16 4.93 5.52
N GLY A 44 2.58 3.94 4.75
CA GLY A 44 1.68 2.98 4.10
C GLY A 44 1.08 3.48 2.80
N LEU A 45 0.17 2.67 2.25
CA LEU A 45 -0.53 2.96 1.01
C LEU A 45 -1.63 4.00 1.24
N ARG A 46 -1.52 5.14 0.56
CA ARG A 46 -2.45 6.28 0.67
C ARG A 46 -3.00 6.70 -0.67
N THR A 47 -4.18 7.29 -0.65
CA THR A 47 -4.80 7.89 -1.84
C THR A 47 -4.09 9.20 -2.16
N LEU A 48 -3.73 9.38 -3.43
CA LEU A 48 -3.14 10.60 -3.97
C LEU A 48 -4.24 11.66 -4.18
N ALA A 49 -3.91 12.93 -3.95
CA ALA A 49 -4.81 14.05 -4.22
C ALA A 49 -5.18 14.15 -5.72
N TYR A 50 -4.25 13.80 -6.59
CA TYR A 50 -4.43 13.70 -8.04
C TYR A 50 -3.65 12.50 -8.57
N ARG A 51 -3.98 12.04 -9.77
CA ARG A 51 -3.30 10.88 -10.39
C ARG A 51 -1.87 11.23 -10.80
N ILE A 52 -0.91 10.38 -10.40
CA ILE A 52 0.49 10.49 -10.82
C ILE A 52 0.82 9.23 -11.62
N LYS A 53 1.31 9.40 -12.86
CA LYS A 53 1.64 8.29 -13.78
C LYS A 53 0.53 7.22 -13.81
N LYS A 54 -0.75 7.64 -13.91
CA LYS A 54 -1.96 6.81 -13.90
C LYS A 54 -2.31 6.15 -12.55
N ASN A 55 -1.47 6.23 -11.52
CA ASN A 55 -1.76 5.70 -10.19
C ASN A 55 -2.70 6.61 -9.41
N ARG A 56 -3.63 6.03 -8.64
CA ARG A 56 -4.55 6.73 -7.72
C ARG A 56 -4.09 6.65 -6.27
N LYS A 57 -3.26 5.67 -5.95
CA LYS A 57 -2.68 5.44 -4.63
C LYS A 57 -1.17 5.33 -4.76
N GLY A 58 -0.45 5.46 -3.66
CA GLY A 58 0.98 5.23 -3.60
C GLY A 58 1.42 4.94 -2.17
N HIS A 59 2.54 4.28 -2.04
CA HIS A 59 3.21 4.06 -0.78
C HIS A 59 4.00 5.32 -0.42
N TYR A 60 3.70 5.90 0.72
CA TYR A 60 4.39 7.07 1.23
C TYR A 60 5.45 6.67 2.24
N ALA A 61 6.62 7.25 2.12
CA ALA A 61 7.69 7.11 3.09
C ALA A 61 8.41 8.44 3.29
N MET A 62 8.98 8.62 4.47
CA MET A 62 9.75 9.79 4.86
C MET A 62 11.10 9.37 5.44
N LEU A 63 12.13 10.13 5.11
CA LEU A 63 13.49 9.99 5.63
C LEU A 63 13.94 11.33 6.22
N HIS A 64 14.46 11.30 7.45
CA HIS A 64 15.23 12.38 8.04
C HIS A 64 16.72 12.09 7.81
N ILE A 65 17.40 12.97 7.15
CA ILE A 65 18.76 12.76 6.64
C ILE A 65 19.67 13.87 7.15
N ASP A 66 20.77 13.48 7.77
CA ASP A 66 21.90 14.36 8.09
C ASP A 66 23.04 14.02 7.12
N ALA A 67 23.23 14.83 6.10
CA ALA A 67 24.15 14.50 5.01
C ALA A 67 24.68 15.75 4.29
N PRO A 68 25.84 15.64 3.60
CA PRO A 68 26.28 16.65 2.66
C PRO A 68 25.32 16.72 1.46
N ALA A 69 25.27 17.88 0.80
CA ALA A 69 24.39 18.12 -0.34
C ALA A 69 24.62 17.11 -1.49
N ASP A 70 25.86 16.66 -1.67
CA ASP A 70 26.22 15.70 -2.73
C ASP A 70 25.58 14.33 -2.49
N ALA A 71 25.54 13.85 -1.24
CA ALA A 71 24.87 12.60 -0.87
C ALA A 71 23.35 12.67 -1.13
N VAL A 72 22.73 13.81 -0.82
CA VAL A 72 21.32 14.04 -1.09
C VAL A 72 21.05 14.08 -2.60
N SER A 73 21.91 14.73 -3.35
CA SER A 73 21.80 14.82 -4.83
C SER A 73 21.90 13.43 -5.48
N GLU A 74 22.79 12.56 -5.00
CA GLU A 74 22.93 11.19 -5.50
C GLU A 74 21.72 10.34 -5.13
N MET A 75 21.21 10.46 -3.91
CA MET A 75 19.94 9.79 -3.52
C MET A 75 18.77 10.25 -4.40
N GLU A 76 18.62 11.57 -4.63
CA GLU A 76 17.58 12.11 -5.51
C GLU A 76 17.73 11.64 -6.96
N ARG A 77 18.98 11.54 -7.45
CA ARG A 77 19.27 10.98 -8.77
C ARG A 77 18.78 9.53 -8.88
N ASN A 78 19.07 8.72 -7.85
CA ASN A 78 18.60 7.33 -7.80
C ASN A 78 17.07 7.26 -7.73
N MET A 79 16.40 8.09 -6.93
CA MET A 79 14.93 8.17 -6.90
C MET A 79 14.33 8.55 -8.25
N ARG A 80 14.98 9.44 -9.00
CA ARG A 80 14.52 9.88 -10.33
C ARG A 80 14.62 8.77 -11.38
N LEU A 81 15.64 7.93 -11.27
CA LEU A 81 15.88 6.80 -12.19
C LEU A 81 15.08 5.55 -11.82
N HIS A 82 14.62 5.46 -10.57
CA HIS A 82 13.89 4.29 -10.10
C HIS A 82 12.46 4.26 -10.64
N GLU A 83 12.09 3.16 -11.30
CA GLU A 83 10.78 3.03 -11.97
C GLU A 83 9.60 3.06 -10.99
N ASP A 84 9.81 2.54 -9.77
CA ASP A 84 8.79 2.46 -8.74
C ASP A 84 8.58 3.77 -7.98
N VAL A 85 9.49 4.73 -8.10
CA VAL A 85 9.32 6.05 -7.51
C VAL A 85 8.46 6.93 -8.42
N LEU A 86 7.30 7.32 -7.93
CA LEU A 86 6.39 8.21 -8.66
C LEU A 86 6.80 9.67 -8.52
N ARG A 87 7.15 10.07 -7.30
CA ARG A 87 7.49 11.45 -6.95
C ARG A 87 8.30 11.48 -5.65
N TYR A 88 9.14 12.48 -5.50
CA TYR A 88 9.85 12.79 -4.26
C TYR A 88 9.90 14.30 -4.04
N LEU A 89 10.13 14.69 -2.81
CA LEU A 89 10.36 16.06 -2.36
C LEU A 89 11.37 16.03 -1.23
N THR A 90 12.44 16.79 -1.37
CA THR A 90 13.44 16.99 -0.31
C THR A 90 13.40 18.45 0.13
N VAL A 91 13.35 18.67 1.44
CA VAL A 91 13.34 20.00 2.04
C VAL A 91 14.49 20.06 3.06
N ARG A 92 15.25 21.13 3.02
CA ARG A 92 16.25 21.40 4.06
C ARG A 92 15.54 21.91 5.32
N THR A 93 15.93 21.36 6.48
CA THR A 93 15.40 21.74 7.78
C THR A 93 16.52 22.20 8.71
N ASP A 94 16.20 23.01 9.70
CA ASP A 94 17.16 23.48 10.69
C ASP A 94 17.29 22.50 11.88
N ALA A 95 16.19 21.79 12.18
CA ALA A 95 16.15 20.79 13.23
C ALA A 95 15.14 19.68 12.88
N PHE A 96 15.37 18.48 13.37
CA PHE A 96 14.38 17.41 13.30
C PHE A 96 13.43 17.47 14.49
N ASP A 97 12.17 17.19 14.25
CA ASP A 97 11.21 16.97 15.32
C ASP A 97 11.50 15.61 15.98
N GLU A 98 11.61 15.59 17.33
CA GLU A 98 11.83 14.36 18.08
C GLU A 98 10.60 13.43 18.06
N ASN A 99 9.43 14.00 17.85
CA ASN A 99 8.18 13.27 17.80
C ASN A 99 8.00 12.57 16.43
N PRO A 100 7.30 11.43 16.40
CA PRO A 100 6.84 10.85 15.14
C PRO A 100 6.00 11.85 14.36
N SER A 101 6.02 11.76 13.03
CA SER A 101 5.23 12.64 12.19
C SER A 101 3.74 12.64 12.57
N VAL A 102 3.05 13.74 12.33
CA VAL A 102 1.60 13.91 12.61
C VAL A 102 0.78 12.76 12.00
N ILE A 103 1.27 12.22 10.89
CA ILE A 103 0.64 11.09 10.18
C ILE A 103 0.71 9.80 11.00
N MET A 104 1.85 9.55 11.65
CA MET A 104 2.06 8.37 12.51
C MET A 104 1.32 8.54 13.85
N GLN A 105 1.33 9.73 14.43
CA GLN A 105 0.56 10.04 15.64
C GLN A 105 -0.95 9.82 15.44
N GLY A 106 -1.49 10.25 14.30
CA GLY A 106 -2.89 10.04 13.97
C GLY A 106 -3.25 8.56 13.75
N ARG A 107 -2.29 7.74 13.34
CA ARG A 107 -2.47 6.29 13.17
C ARG A 107 -2.54 5.59 14.52
N THR A 108 -1.61 5.85 15.42
CA THR A 108 -1.59 5.28 16.78
C THR A 108 -2.85 5.62 17.57
N THR A 109 -3.29 6.88 17.53
CA THR A 109 -4.52 7.32 18.20
C THR A 109 -5.77 6.61 17.65
N ARG A 110 -5.82 6.37 16.34
CA ARG A 110 -6.95 5.67 15.70
C ARG A 110 -6.95 4.17 16.04
N GLU A 111 -5.79 3.52 16.07
CA GLU A 111 -5.64 2.12 16.44
C GLU A 111 -6.00 1.89 17.91
N GLU A 112 -5.56 2.78 18.82
CA GLU A 112 -5.94 2.73 20.23
C GLU A 112 -7.45 2.90 20.45
N ARG A 113 -8.09 3.80 19.71
CA ARG A 113 -9.53 4.03 19.78
C ARG A 113 -10.32 2.81 19.30
N SER A 114 -9.90 2.22 18.20
CA SER A 114 -10.48 0.98 17.67
C SER A 114 -10.33 -0.20 18.64
N ARG A 115 -9.18 -0.29 19.30
CA ARG A 115 -8.90 -1.34 20.30
C ARG A 115 -9.75 -1.19 21.55
N ARG A 116 -10.00 0.05 22.00
CA ARG A 116 -10.92 0.33 23.13
C ARG A 116 -12.36 -0.01 22.79
N GLU A 117 -12.82 0.28 21.58
CA GLU A 117 -14.17 -0.05 21.13
C GLU A 117 -14.42 -1.56 21.02
N THR A 118 -13.42 -2.34 20.60
CA THR A 118 -13.52 -3.81 20.52
C THR A 118 -13.53 -4.46 21.91
N VAL A 119 -12.73 -3.96 22.85
CA VAL A 119 -12.70 -4.46 24.24
C VAL A 119 -13.98 -4.09 24.97
N GLY A 120 -14.56 -2.91 24.73
CA GLY A 120 -15.82 -2.49 25.33
C GLY A 120 -17.05 -3.27 24.84
N ARG A 121 -16.99 -3.88 23.65
CA ARG A 121 -18.08 -4.74 23.14
C ARG A 121 -18.04 -6.19 23.65
N SER A 122 -16.90 -6.69 24.09
CA SER A 122 -16.79 -8.06 24.59
C SER A 122 -17.18 -8.21 26.06
N SER A 123 -17.35 -7.11 26.81
CA SER A 123 -17.75 -7.14 28.23
C SER A 123 -19.24 -6.89 28.49
N GLY A 124 -20.07 -6.80 27.44
CA GLY A 124 -21.49 -6.50 27.53
C GLY A 124 -22.45 -7.64 27.18
N SER A 125 -21.99 -8.89 27.10
CA SER A 125 -22.86 -10.05 26.83
C SER A 125 -22.87 -10.99 28.03
N GLY A 126 -23.55 -10.57 29.06
CA GLY A 126 -23.89 -11.37 30.23
C GLY A 126 -25.29 -11.04 30.68
N ASP A 127 -26.22 -11.96 30.39
CA ASP A 127 -27.46 -12.25 31.11
C ASP A 127 -28.57 -11.20 31.17
N GLU A 128 -29.60 -11.38 30.37
CA GLU A 128 -30.98 -11.35 30.84
C GLU A 128 -31.90 -12.17 29.92
N SER A 129 -32.02 -13.45 30.31
CA SER A 129 -33.12 -14.32 29.95
C SER A 129 -34.36 -13.92 30.75
N LYS A 130 -35.40 -13.40 30.08
CA LYS A 130 -36.79 -13.59 30.55
C LYS A 130 -37.80 -13.30 29.43
N ASN A 131 -38.31 -14.40 28.90
CA ASN A 131 -39.75 -14.76 28.85
C ASN A 131 -40.73 -13.74 28.28
N ARG A 132 -41.19 -13.92 27.04
CA ARG A 132 -42.60 -13.74 26.63
C ARG A 132 -42.95 -14.63 25.43
N VAL A 133 -43.58 -15.68 25.79
CA VAL A 133 -44.79 -16.41 25.32
C VAL A 133 -45.40 -15.95 23.99
N SER A 134 -45.41 -16.91 23.08
CA SER A 134 -46.46 -17.34 22.12
C SER A 134 -47.38 -16.33 21.47
N LYS A 135 -47.39 -16.30 20.14
CA LYS A 135 -48.59 -16.51 19.33
C LYS A 135 -48.20 -16.75 17.88
N ASP A 136 -48.40 -17.96 17.43
CA ASP A 136 -48.53 -18.41 16.04
C ASP A 136 -49.96 -18.29 15.57
N PRO A 137 -50.27 -18.71 14.33
CA PRO A 137 -49.96 -18.23 13.00
C PRO A 137 -51.27 -17.81 12.26
N PRO A 138 -51.53 -17.83 10.96
CA PRO A 138 -51.17 -18.82 9.94
C PRO A 138 -50.97 -18.32 8.47
N THR A 139 -50.30 -19.11 7.69
CA THR A 139 -50.74 -19.83 6.43
C THR A 139 -50.65 -19.11 5.08
N THR A 140 -49.88 -19.77 4.25
CA THR A 140 -50.03 -20.23 2.83
C THR A 140 -49.79 -19.26 1.71
N LYS A 141 -48.90 -19.62 0.80
CA LYS A 141 -48.96 -20.33 -0.49
C LYS A 141 -47.59 -20.26 -1.17
N LYS A 142 -46.82 -21.28 -1.32
CA LYS A 142 -46.70 -22.31 -2.35
C LYS A 142 -46.90 -21.79 -3.78
N VAL A 143 -45.81 -21.76 -4.54
CA VAL A 143 -45.68 -22.31 -5.91
C VAL A 143 -44.18 -22.45 -6.24
N GLU A 144 -43.74 -23.67 -6.45
CA GLU A 144 -42.60 -24.11 -7.25
C GLU A 144 -43.08 -24.39 -8.65
N PRO A 145 -42.21 -24.99 -9.51
CA PRO A 145 -41.05 -24.51 -10.25
C PRO A 145 -41.30 -24.60 -11.76
N VAL A 146 -40.41 -24.12 -12.60
CA VAL A 146 -40.31 -24.62 -13.98
C VAL A 146 -38.85 -24.72 -14.42
N ASP A 147 -38.58 -25.91 -14.82
CA ASP A 147 -37.46 -26.57 -15.43
C ASP A 147 -37.00 -26.02 -16.79
N THR A 148 -35.72 -26.35 -17.04
CA THR A 148 -35.11 -26.89 -18.27
C THR A 148 -35.06 -26.01 -19.53
N VAL A 149 -33.89 -25.99 -20.18
CA VAL A 149 -33.36 -26.72 -21.33
C VAL A 149 -32.00 -26.14 -21.70
N LYS A 150 -30.85 -26.78 -21.59
CA LYS A 150 -30.09 -27.72 -22.42
C LYS A 150 -29.90 -27.29 -23.89
N ALA A 151 -28.63 -27.19 -24.28
CA ALA A 151 -27.93 -27.73 -25.46
C ALA A 151 -26.70 -26.84 -25.79
N GLU A 152 -25.50 -27.32 -25.69
CA GLU A 152 -24.67 -28.09 -26.64
C GLU A 152 -24.26 -27.30 -27.89
N GLY A 153 -22.94 -27.26 -28.10
CA GLY A 153 -22.33 -26.90 -29.37
C GLY A 153 -20.82 -26.77 -29.30
N ALA A 154 -20.11 -27.86 -29.38
CA ALA A 154 -18.68 -28.01 -29.59
C ALA A 154 -18.27 -27.62 -31.00
N LYS A 155 -16.99 -27.27 -31.18
CA LYS A 155 -15.98 -27.63 -32.20
C LYS A 155 -14.86 -26.63 -32.14
N GLU A 156 -13.65 -27.02 -31.76
CA GLU A 156 -12.54 -27.64 -32.51
C GLU A 156 -12.25 -27.00 -33.88
N GLU A 157 -11.04 -26.54 -34.00
CA GLU A 157 -10.01 -26.76 -35.04
C GLU A 157 -8.78 -25.91 -34.69
N GLU A 158 -7.73 -26.45 -34.30
CA GLU A 158 -6.47 -26.89 -34.93
C GLU A 158 -6.01 -26.07 -36.15
N GLY A 159 -4.75 -25.65 -36.08
CA GLY A 159 -4.00 -25.08 -37.19
C GLY A 159 -2.57 -24.74 -36.78
N ALA A 160 -1.74 -25.77 -36.72
CA ALA A 160 -0.28 -25.69 -36.71
C ALA A 160 0.25 -25.29 -38.08
N THR A 161 1.43 -24.69 -38.12
CA THR A 161 2.57 -24.86 -39.04
C THR A 161 3.57 -23.75 -38.74
N GLU A 162 4.72 -24.08 -38.18
CA GLU A 162 6.00 -24.50 -38.84
C GLU A 162 6.52 -23.48 -39.86
N ALA A 163 7.67 -23.05 -39.60
CA ALA A 163 9.03 -23.35 -40.06
C ALA A 163 9.82 -22.11 -40.38
N GLU A 164 11.05 -22.07 -39.82
CA GLU A 164 12.33 -21.95 -40.47
C GLU A 164 12.54 -20.76 -41.41
N ASP A 165 13.58 -19.99 -41.24
CA ASP A 165 14.92 -20.30 -41.73
C ASP A 165 15.95 -19.26 -41.31
N ALA A 166 17.11 -19.75 -41.11
CA ALA A 166 18.38 -19.15 -40.81
C ALA A 166 18.96 -18.31 -41.96
N LYS A 167 20.00 -17.61 -41.59
CA LYS A 167 21.26 -17.26 -42.30
C LYS A 167 21.53 -15.77 -42.19
N GLU A 168 22.59 -15.43 -41.50
CA GLU A 168 24.03 -15.43 -41.80
C GLU A 168 24.51 -14.15 -42.49
N ALA A 169 25.54 -13.63 -41.85
CA ALA A 169 26.70 -12.92 -42.39
C ALA A 169 26.58 -11.46 -42.81
N GLU A 170 27.24 -10.56 -42.19
CA GLU A 170 28.59 -10.03 -42.39
C GLU A 170 28.92 -8.97 -41.34
#